data_c53a0f67d8d790a57182d9c0d5ce0d9e
#
_entry.id   c53a0f67d8d790a57182d9c0d5ce0d9e
#
_cell.length_a   1.000
_cell.length_b   1.000
_cell.length_c   1.000
_cell.angle_alpha   90.00
_cell.angle_beta   90.00
_cell.angle_gamma   90.00
#
_symmetry.space_group_name_H-M   'P 1'
#
loop_
_entity.id
_entity.type
_entity.pdbx_description
1 polymer ?
#
loop_
_entity_poly.entity_id
_entity_poly.type
_entity_poly.pdbx_seq_one_letter_code
_entity_poly.pdbx_strand_id
1 'polypeptide(L)' 'MIIIDRFEEGFAICEKDGMELIKISRDLLPETAKEGDVVVAFGDGYIIDSDATEKRRKTVEDKFFGLFN' A
#
# COMPACT_ATOMS: atom_id res chain seq x y z
N MET A 1 -8.96 -3.23 2.07
CA MET A 1 -7.87 -2.37 1.57
C MET A 1 -6.55 -3.13 1.64
N ILE A 2 -5.79 -3.08 0.59
CA ILE A 2 -4.46 -3.73 0.52
C ILE A 2 -3.41 -2.63 0.48
N ILE A 3 -2.47 -2.66 1.43
CA ILE A 3 -1.43 -1.64 1.56
C ILE A 3 -0.07 -2.34 1.45
N ILE A 4 0.81 -1.81 0.62
CA ILE A 4 2.17 -2.34 0.50
C ILE A 4 2.97 -1.98 1.75
N ASP A 5 3.43 -2.99 2.48
CA ASP A 5 4.28 -2.81 3.66
C ASP A 5 5.74 -2.68 3.26
N ARG A 6 6.23 -3.63 2.49
CA ARG A 6 7.63 -3.67 2.03
C ARG A 6 7.79 -4.57 0.81
N PHE A 7 8.96 -4.50 0.19
CA PHE A 7 9.32 -5.41 -0.90
C PHE A 7 10.42 -6.37 -0.43
N GLU A 8 10.27 -7.64 -0.81
CA GLU A 8 11.23 -8.70 -0.53
C GLU A 8 11.37 -9.57 -1.76
N GLU A 9 12.59 -9.76 -2.26
CA GLU A 9 12.94 -10.71 -3.33
C GLU A 9 11.86 -11.02 -4.37
N GLY A 10 11.43 -10.00 -5.10
CA GLY A 10 10.45 -10.17 -6.18
C GLY A 10 8.99 -10.19 -5.73
N PHE A 11 8.73 -9.97 -4.43
CA PHE A 11 7.38 -9.90 -3.88
C PHE A 11 7.16 -8.58 -3.14
N ALA A 12 5.91 -8.14 -3.13
CA ALA A 12 5.46 -7.12 -2.20
C ALA A 12 4.75 -7.82 -1.04
N ILE A 13 5.17 -7.51 0.17
CA ILE A 13 4.49 -7.96 1.38
C ILE A 13 3.44 -6.90 1.67
N CYS A 14 2.18 -7.29 1.66
CA CYS A 14 1.06 -6.36 1.79
C CYS A 14 0.19 -6.72 2.98
N GLU A 15 -0.36 -5.70 3.60
CA GLU A 15 -1.33 -5.86 4.68
C GLU A 15 -2.73 -5.76 4.08
N LYS A 16 -3.53 -6.78 4.30
CA LYS A 16 -4.90 -6.84 3.80
C LYS A 16 -5.87 -6.66 4.96
N ASP A 17 -6.71 -5.64 4.85
CA ASP A 17 -7.75 -5.32 5.82
C ASP A 17 -7.25 -5.18 7.26
N GLY A 18 -5.98 -4.81 7.42
CA GLY A 18 -5.35 -4.60 8.71
C GLY A 18 -5.11 -5.87 9.53
N MET A 19 -5.41 -7.05 8.97
CA MET A 19 -5.41 -8.29 9.74
C MET A 19 -4.50 -9.39 9.21
N GLU A 20 -4.21 -9.41 7.93
CA GLU A 20 -3.36 -10.47 7.38
C GLU A 20 -2.29 -9.91 6.46
N LEU A 21 -1.16 -10.61 6.41
CA LEU A 21 -0.09 -10.29 5.47
C LEU A 21 -0.21 -11.25 4.28
N ILE A 22 -0.16 -10.68 3.09
CA ILE A 22 -0.18 -11.44 1.85
C ILE A 22 1.03 -11.08 1.01
N LYS A 23 1.46 -12.01 0.16
CA LYS A 23 2.53 -11.78 -0.81
C LYS A 23 1.92 -11.57 -2.18
N ILE A 24 2.32 -10.51 -2.85
CA ILE A 24 1.91 -10.23 -4.23
C ILE A 24 3.17 -10.20 -5.07
N SER A 25 3.20 -10.96 -6.16
CA SER A 25 4.34 -10.92 -7.07
C SER A 25 4.54 -9.49 -7.58
N ARG A 26 5.78 -9.03 -7.55
CA ARG A 26 6.13 -7.70 -8.02
C ARG A 26 5.73 -7.48 -9.48
N ASP A 27 5.72 -8.54 -10.29
CA ASP A 27 5.32 -8.47 -11.69
C ASP A 27 3.84 -8.11 -11.88
N LEU A 28 3.02 -8.29 -10.85
CA LEU A 28 1.59 -7.95 -10.87
C LEU A 28 1.33 -6.50 -10.46
N LEU A 29 2.35 -5.77 -10.05
CA LEU A 29 2.24 -4.40 -9.58
C LEU A 29 2.83 -3.43 -10.60
N PRO A 30 2.35 -2.17 -10.65
CA PRO A 30 2.99 -1.14 -11.45
C PRO A 30 4.45 -0.94 -11.00
N GLU A 31 5.32 -0.57 -11.93
CA GLU A 31 6.73 -0.28 -11.60
C GLU A 31 6.88 0.88 -10.62
N THR A 32 5.90 1.77 -10.61
CA THR A 32 5.88 2.93 -9.72
C THR A 32 5.40 2.61 -8.31
N ALA A 33 4.96 1.37 -8.06
CA ALA A 33 4.46 0.99 -6.75
C ALA A 33 5.56 1.08 -5.69
N LYS A 34 5.21 1.61 -4.53
CA LYS A 34 6.15 1.82 -3.43
C LYS A 34 5.49 1.54 -2.09
N GLU A 35 6.31 1.44 -1.06
CA GLU A 35 5.84 1.25 0.31
C GLU A 35 4.82 2.32 0.70
N GLY A 36 3.75 1.89 1.33
CA GLY A 36 2.66 2.77 1.74
C GLY A 36 1.55 2.95 0.72
N ASP A 37 1.75 2.50 -0.52
CA ASP A 37 0.72 2.60 -1.55
C ASP A 37 -0.43 1.64 -1.27
N VAL A 38 -1.64 2.12 -1.54
CA VAL A 38 -2.84 1.29 -1.52
C VAL A 38 -3.04 0.75 -2.93
N VAL A 39 -3.25 -0.54 -3.06
CA VAL A 39 -3.46 -1.19 -4.36
C VAL A 39 -4.79 -1.90 -4.41
N VAL A 40 -5.36 -2.00 -5.61
CA VAL A 40 -6.61 -2.71 -5.86
C VAL A 40 -6.42 -3.64 -7.05
N ALA A 41 -7.13 -4.76 -7.02
CA ALA A 41 -7.08 -5.71 -8.13
C ALA A 41 -7.67 -5.08 -9.40
N PHE A 42 -6.98 -5.29 -10.51
CA PHE A 42 -7.41 -4.81 -11.81
C PHE A 42 -6.87 -5.73 -12.90
N GLY A 43 -7.78 -6.32 -13.68
CA GLY A 43 -7.36 -7.30 -14.68
C GLY A 43 -6.63 -8.47 -14.03
N ASP A 44 -5.48 -8.82 -14.56
CA ASP A 44 -4.67 -9.93 -14.03
C ASP A 44 -3.68 -9.50 -12.94
N GLY A 45 -3.71 -8.23 -12.56
CA GLY A 45 -2.77 -7.70 -11.57
C GLY A 45 -3.41 -6.67 -10.66
N TYR A 46 -2.64 -5.64 -10.33
CA TYR A 46 -3.06 -4.58 -9.41
C TYR A 46 -2.72 -3.21 -9.96
N ILE A 47 -3.49 -2.22 -9.55
CA ILE A 47 -3.19 -0.82 -9.81
C ILE A 47 -3.12 -0.07 -8.48
N ILE A 48 -2.45 1.08 -8.49
CA ILE A 48 -2.37 1.95 -7.32
C ILE A 48 -3.66 2.76 -7.24
N ASP A 49 -4.31 2.71 -6.07
CA ASP A 49 -5.43 3.59 -5.77
C ASP A 49 -4.86 4.88 -5.21
N SER A 50 -4.68 5.87 -6.07
CA SER A 50 -4.04 7.13 -5.71
C SER A 50 -4.81 7.91 -4.65
N ASP A 51 -6.14 7.92 -4.74
CA ASP A 51 -6.97 8.63 -3.77
C ASP A 51 -6.87 8.02 -2.38
N ALA A 52 -6.96 6.70 -2.28
CA ALA A 52 -6.84 6.00 -1.01
C ALA A 52 -5.43 6.13 -0.44
N THR A 53 -4.41 6.07 -1.28
CA THR A 53 -3.01 6.25 -0.88
C THR A 53 -2.80 7.64 -0.29
N GLU A 54 -3.30 8.66 -0.96
CA GLU A 54 -3.16 10.05 -0.53
C GLU A 54 -3.91 10.31 0.77
N LYS A 55 -5.14 9.81 0.89
CA LYS A 55 -5.92 9.94 2.11
C LYS A 55 -5.24 9.27 3.30
N ARG A 56 -4.68 8.09 3.09
CA ARG A 56 -3.95 7.37 4.12
C ARG A 56 -2.72 8.16 4.58
N ARG A 57 -1.95 8.69 3.64
CA ARG A 57 -0.76 9.50 3.93
C ARG A 57 -1.13 10.74 4.74
N LYS A 58 -2.18 11.42 4.36
CA LYS A 58 -2.67 12.61 5.04
C LYS A 58 -3.09 12.32 6.48
N THR A 59 -3.82 11.23 6.68
CA THR A 59 -4.24 10.79 8.02
C THR A 59 -3.05 10.51 8.92
N VAL A 60 -2.02 9.85 8.40
CA VAL A 60 -0.80 9.55 9.15
C VAL A 60 -0.07 10.85 9.51
N GLU A 61 0.05 11.79 8.59
CA GLU A 61 0.67 13.10 8.83
C GLU A 61 -0.09 13.88 9.90
N ASP A 62 -1.41 13.91 9.82
CA ASP A 62 -2.25 14.62 10.80
C ASP A 62 -2.07 14.03 12.19
N LYS A 63 -2.03 12.72 12.32
CA LYS A 63 -1.78 12.06 13.61
C LYS A 63 -0.38 12.37 14.13
N PHE A 64 0.61 12.39 13.27
CA PHE A 64 1.97 12.70 13.64
C PHE A 64 2.09 14.11 14.18
N PHE A 65 1.52 15.09 13.49
CA PHE A 65 1.53 16.47 13.95
C PHE A 65 0.74 16.66 15.24
N GLY A 66 -0.34 15.93 15.43
CA GLY A 66 -1.14 15.95 16.64
C GLY A 66 -0.37 15.51 17.89
N LEU A 67 0.69 14.71 17.74
CA LEU A 67 1.52 14.27 18.86
C LEU A 67 2.42 15.38 19.40
N PHE A 68 2.67 16.44 18.64
CA PHE A 68 3.58 17.50 19.03
C PHE A 68 2.87 18.80 19.42
N ASN A 69 1.57 18.78 19.33
CA ASN A 69 0.75 19.95 19.74
C ASN A 69 0.05 19.67 21.09
#